data_b6792446c55c76e10d175ddd3632f000
#
_entry.id   b6792446c55c76e10d175ddd3632f000
#
_cell.length_a   1.000
_cell.length_b   1.000
_cell.length_c   1.000
_cell.angle_alpha   90.00
_cell.angle_beta   90.00
_cell.angle_gamma   90.00
#
_symmetry.space_group_name_H-M   'P 1'
#
loop_
_entity.id
_entity.type
_entity.pdbx_description
1 polymer ?
#
loop_
_entity_poly.entity_id
_entity_poly.type
_entity_poly.pdbx_seq_one_letter_code
_entity_poly.pdbx_strand_id
1 'polypeptide(L)'
;MTGWILRLLVVLGLLGSAWVHLVVWLDWASSTPVVGPLFLVNVVAGVVIAAAVLVWHHWLPVLAAIGFGAATLLAYVLSVTVGFFGVQEQFATSEEVWGVITEAGCIVFGAALLAVRDRRRVAA
;
A
#
# COMPACT_ATOMS: atom_id res chain seq x y z
N MET A 1 -14.11 14.07 12.47
CA MET A 1 -13.54 12.97 13.28
C MET A 1 -13.31 11.71 12.42
N THR A 2 -14.37 11.20 11.77
CA THR A 2 -14.27 10.00 10.92
C THR A 2 -13.20 10.17 9.82
N GLY A 3 -13.12 11.34 9.20
CA GLY A 3 -12.11 11.61 8.17
C GLY A 3 -10.66 11.50 8.67
N TRP A 4 -10.37 11.93 9.89
CA TRP A 4 -9.04 11.82 10.47
C TRP A 4 -8.69 10.38 10.84
N ILE A 5 -9.66 9.63 11.35
CA ILE A 5 -9.46 8.21 11.66
C ILE A 5 -9.14 7.44 10.37
N LEU A 6 -9.93 7.64 9.32
CA LEU A 6 -9.70 7.00 8.03
C LEU A 6 -8.36 7.40 7.42
N ARG A 7 -7.98 8.67 7.53
CA ARG A 7 -6.70 9.19 7.05
C ARG A 7 -5.53 8.51 7.77
N LEU A 8 -5.60 8.38 9.09
CA LEU A 8 -4.58 7.68 9.86
C LEU A 8 -4.52 6.19 9.51
N LEU A 9 -5.65 5.55 9.26
CA LEU A 9 -5.67 4.14 8.83
C LEU A 9 -5.04 3.96 7.46
N VAL A 10 -5.26 4.88 6.53
CA VAL A 10 -4.57 4.87 5.21
C VAL A 10 -3.06 5.03 5.40
N VAL A 11 -2.63 5.97 6.23
CA VAL A 11 -1.20 6.19 6.51
C VAL A 11 -0.58 4.94 7.14
N LEU A 12 -1.25 4.31 8.10
CA LEU A 12 -0.76 3.08 8.71
C LEU A 12 -0.66 1.94 7.69
N GLY A 13 -1.62 1.84 6.77
CA GLY A 13 -1.55 0.87 5.67
C GLY A 13 -0.34 1.10 4.76
N LEU A 14 -0.11 2.34 4.36
CA LEU A 14 1.03 2.72 3.51
C LEU A 14 2.38 2.44 4.20
N LEU A 15 2.53 2.90 5.43
CA LEU A 15 3.76 2.69 6.20
C LEU A 15 3.96 1.23 6.57
N GLY A 16 2.89 0.52 6.87
CA GLY A 16 2.94 -0.92 7.15
C GLY A 16 3.40 -1.72 5.95
N SER A 17 2.86 -1.44 4.76
CA SER A 17 3.31 -2.07 3.52
C SER A 17 4.77 -1.74 3.22
N ALA A 18 5.16 -0.46 3.36
CA ALA A 18 6.54 -0.05 3.16
C ALA A 18 7.50 -0.80 4.11
N TRP A 19 7.12 -0.94 5.37
CA TRP A 19 7.90 -1.67 6.36
C TRP A 19 8.07 -3.14 5.99
N VAL A 20 6.98 -3.82 5.61
CA VAL A 20 7.01 -5.23 5.18
C VAL A 20 7.94 -5.39 3.98
N HIS A 21 7.83 -4.52 2.98
CA HIS A 21 8.68 -4.58 1.79
C HIS A 21 10.16 -4.32 2.12
N LEU A 22 10.44 -3.42 3.06
CA LEU A 22 11.81 -3.17 3.51
C LEU A 22 12.40 -4.40 4.21
N VAL A 23 11.64 -5.03 5.11
CA VAL A 23 12.07 -6.24 5.82
C VAL A 23 12.39 -7.35 4.83
N VAL A 24 11.50 -7.62 3.88
CA VAL A 24 11.69 -8.66 2.86
C VAL A 24 12.84 -8.31 1.93
N TRP A 25 13.00 -7.03 1.60
CA TRP A 25 14.12 -6.56 0.76
C TRP A 25 15.46 -6.84 1.44
N LEU A 26 15.57 -6.55 2.74
CA LEU A 26 16.79 -6.83 3.51
C LEU A 26 17.05 -8.32 3.65
N ASP A 27 15.99 -9.13 3.68
CA ASP A 27 16.11 -10.58 3.84
C ASP A 27 16.59 -11.26 2.54
N TRP A 28 15.86 -11.07 1.43
CA TRP A 28 16.23 -11.75 0.18
C TRP A 28 16.00 -10.94 -1.11
N ALA A 29 15.04 -10.03 -1.13
CA ALA A 29 14.61 -9.40 -2.38
C ALA A 29 15.68 -8.47 -2.98
N SER A 30 16.60 -7.96 -2.16
CA SER A 30 17.67 -7.05 -2.64
C SER A 30 18.54 -7.68 -3.72
N SER A 31 18.71 -9.00 -3.72
CA SER A 31 19.49 -9.73 -4.70
C SER A 31 18.68 -10.21 -5.91
N THR A 32 17.38 -9.93 -5.95
CA THR A 32 16.48 -10.40 -7.01
C THR A 32 16.36 -9.34 -8.10
N PRO A 33 16.73 -9.64 -9.36
CA PRO A 33 16.55 -8.69 -10.47
C PRO A 33 15.09 -8.28 -10.64
N VAL A 34 14.83 -7.04 -11.00
CA VAL A 34 13.53 -6.40 -11.18
C VAL A 34 12.74 -6.26 -9.87
N VAL A 35 12.50 -7.35 -9.16
CA VAL A 35 11.73 -7.36 -7.91
C VAL A 35 12.45 -6.57 -6.82
N GLY A 36 13.77 -6.68 -6.70
CA GLY A 36 14.55 -5.89 -5.73
C GLY A 36 14.33 -4.39 -5.87
N PRO A 37 14.61 -3.81 -7.06
CA PRO A 37 14.30 -2.39 -7.28
C PRO A 37 12.83 -2.03 -7.08
N LEU A 38 11.89 -2.89 -7.47
CA LEU A 38 10.46 -2.64 -7.26
C LEU A 38 10.08 -2.59 -5.77
N PHE A 39 10.71 -3.40 -4.93
CA PHE A 39 10.52 -3.35 -3.48
C PHE A 39 10.97 -2.01 -2.91
N LEU A 40 12.11 -1.49 -3.37
CA LEU A 40 12.55 -0.16 -2.97
C LEU A 40 11.61 0.95 -3.45
N VAL A 41 11.08 0.83 -4.66
CA VAL A 41 10.05 1.76 -5.18
C VAL A 41 8.83 1.73 -4.27
N ASN A 42 8.39 0.55 -3.84
CA ASN A 42 7.29 0.43 -2.88
C ASN A 42 7.59 1.17 -1.58
N VAL A 43 8.78 0.97 -1.00
CA VAL A 43 9.16 1.61 0.26
C VAL A 43 9.12 3.14 0.11
N VAL A 44 9.76 3.67 -0.91
CA VAL A 44 9.79 5.12 -1.16
C VAL A 44 8.39 5.67 -1.43
N ALA A 45 7.65 5.01 -2.32
CA ALA A 45 6.29 5.44 -2.67
C ALA A 45 5.37 5.41 -1.45
N GLY A 46 5.43 4.36 -0.64
CA GLY A 46 4.63 4.24 0.58
C GLY A 46 4.88 5.40 1.55
N VAL A 47 6.13 5.74 1.79
CA VAL A 47 6.50 6.86 2.67
C VAL A 47 6.06 8.21 2.08
N VAL A 48 6.33 8.44 0.80
CA VAL A 48 5.97 9.71 0.13
C VAL A 48 4.47 9.91 0.10
N ILE A 49 3.72 8.88 -0.29
CA ILE A 49 2.25 8.96 -0.33
C ILE A 49 1.67 9.14 1.07
N ALA A 50 2.22 8.46 2.08
CA ALA A 50 1.79 8.63 3.47
C ALA A 50 1.99 10.07 3.94
N ALA A 51 3.14 10.67 3.67
CA ALA A 51 3.39 12.07 3.98
C ALA A 51 2.41 13.00 3.26
N ALA A 52 2.15 12.75 1.97
CA ALA A 52 1.20 13.53 1.20
C ALA A 52 -0.22 13.42 1.74
N VAL A 53 -0.66 12.22 2.13
CA VAL A 53 -1.98 12.01 2.75
C VAL A 53 -2.10 12.79 4.06
N LEU A 54 -1.04 12.88 4.84
CA LEU A 54 -1.05 13.60 6.12
C LEU A 54 -1.14 15.12 5.94
N VAL A 55 -0.37 15.68 4.99
CA VAL A 55 -0.19 17.13 4.90
C VAL A 55 -1.00 17.78 3.79
N TRP A 56 -1.33 17.06 2.75
CA TRP A 56 -2.06 17.58 1.60
C TRP A 56 -3.47 17.00 1.54
N HIS A 57 -4.43 17.78 2.01
CA HIS A 57 -5.83 17.36 2.12
C HIS A 57 -6.56 17.45 0.78
N HIS A 58 -5.99 16.83 -0.24
CA HIS A 58 -6.53 16.72 -1.59
C HIS A 58 -6.91 15.26 -1.87
N TRP A 59 -7.76 15.02 -2.86
CA TRP A 59 -8.16 13.65 -3.22
C TRP A 59 -7.04 12.86 -3.90
N LEU A 60 -6.07 13.54 -4.53
CA LEU A 60 -4.97 12.89 -5.27
C LEU A 60 -4.10 11.97 -4.41
N PRO A 61 -3.61 12.39 -3.22
CA PRO A 61 -2.85 11.47 -2.37
C PRO A 61 -3.65 10.25 -1.95
N VAL A 62 -4.95 10.41 -1.71
CA VAL A 62 -5.83 9.30 -1.33
C VAL A 62 -5.99 8.33 -2.50
N LEU A 63 -6.18 8.84 -3.71
CA LEU A 63 -6.23 8.02 -4.91
C LEU A 63 -4.90 7.30 -5.16
N ALA A 64 -3.78 7.98 -4.92
CA ALA A 64 -2.45 7.38 -5.01
C ALA A 64 -2.28 6.22 -4.00
N ALA A 65 -2.83 6.35 -2.79
CA ALA A 65 -2.81 5.30 -1.79
C ALA A 65 -3.62 4.07 -2.23
N ILE A 66 -4.79 4.28 -2.83
CA ILE A 66 -5.61 3.20 -3.39
C ILE A 66 -4.84 2.50 -4.51
N GLY A 67 -4.27 3.25 -5.43
CA GLY A 67 -3.47 2.72 -6.54
C GLY A 67 -2.24 1.95 -6.04
N PHE A 68 -1.56 2.46 -5.03
CA PHE A 68 -0.45 1.78 -4.38
C PHE A 68 -0.87 0.41 -3.83
N GLY A 69 -1.96 0.38 -3.05
CA GLY A 69 -2.48 -0.88 -2.49
C GLY A 69 -2.90 -1.86 -3.57
N ALA A 70 -3.60 -1.38 -4.61
CA ALA A 70 -4.05 -2.22 -5.72
C ALA A 70 -2.89 -2.79 -6.53
N ALA A 71 -1.88 -1.97 -6.85
CA ALA A 71 -0.72 -2.40 -7.63
C ALA A 71 0.13 -3.41 -6.86
N THR A 72 0.41 -3.16 -5.59
CA THR A 72 1.21 -4.07 -4.76
C THR A 72 0.47 -5.38 -4.50
N LEU A 73 -0.83 -5.31 -4.23
CA LEU A 73 -1.64 -6.51 -4.02
C LEU A 73 -1.72 -7.36 -5.30
N LEU A 74 -1.87 -6.72 -6.47
CA LEU A 74 -1.87 -7.41 -7.75
C LEU A 74 -0.52 -8.12 -8.00
N ALA A 75 0.59 -7.44 -7.74
CA ALA A 75 1.93 -8.02 -7.87
C ALA A 75 2.07 -9.25 -6.96
N TYR A 76 1.57 -9.18 -5.73
CA TYR A 76 1.57 -10.30 -4.81
C TYR A 76 0.72 -11.47 -5.32
N VAL A 77 -0.50 -11.20 -5.79
CA VAL A 77 -1.37 -12.24 -6.37
C VAL A 77 -0.68 -12.93 -7.54
N LEU A 78 -0.01 -12.18 -8.40
CA LEU A 78 0.76 -12.75 -9.50
C LEU A 78 1.91 -13.63 -8.98
N SER A 79 2.61 -13.20 -7.92
CA SER A 79 3.73 -13.95 -7.37
C SER A 79 3.33 -15.30 -6.78
N VAL A 80 2.14 -15.42 -6.22
CA VAL A 80 1.64 -16.68 -5.64
C VAL A 80 0.86 -17.56 -6.64
N THR A 81 0.59 -17.06 -7.83
CA THR A 81 -0.16 -17.79 -8.87
C THR A 81 0.73 -18.14 -10.05
N VAL A 82 0.93 -17.20 -10.98
CA VAL A 82 1.66 -17.43 -12.25
C VAL A 82 3.13 -17.02 -12.17
N GLY A 83 3.55 -16.42 -11.08
CA GLY A 83 4.88 -15.84 -10.93
C GLY A 83 4.94 -14.37 -11.29
N PHE A 84 5.92 -13.65 -10.72
CA PHE A 84 6.12 -12.23 -10.93
C PHE A 84 7.61 -11.97 -11.16
N PHE A 85 7.99 -11.68 -12.40
CA PHE A 85 9.40 -11.49 -12.82
C PHE A 85 10.32 -12.60 -12.29
N GLY A 86 9.90 -13.86 -12.45
CA GLY A 86 10.67 -15.03 -12.01
C GLY A 86 10.51 -15.38 -10.54
N VAL A 87 9.80 -14.58 -9.77
CA VAL A 87 9.52 -14.86 -8.36
C VAL A 87 8.21 -15.64 -8.23
N GLN A 88 8.28 -16.80 -7.61
CA GLN A 88 7.12 -17.63 -7.29
C GLN A 88 7.05 -17.78 -5.78
N GLU A 89 6.06 -17.16 -5.15
CA GLU A 89 5.89 -17.19 -3.71
C GLU A 89 4.78 -18.17 -3.30
N GLN A 90 4.85 -18.60 -2.05
CA GLN A 90 3.79 -19.37 -1.41
C GLN A 90 3.31 -18.60 -0.18
N PHE A 91 2.00 -18.58 0.04
CA PHE A 91 1.42 -17.90 1.19
C PHE A 91 1.73 -18.68 2.47
N ALA A 92 2.86 -18.37 3.11
CA ALA A 92 3.39 -19.15 4.23
C ALA A 92 3.97 -18.32 5.37
N THR A 93 4.19 -17.01 5.20
CA THR A 93 4.89 -16.19 6.19
C THR A 93 4.01 -15.09 6.78
N SER A 94 4.39 -14.61 7.97
CA SER A 94 3.70 -13.49 8.62
C SER A 94 3.84 -12.19 7.83
N GLU A 95 4.96 -11.98 7.15
CA GLU A 95 5.19 -10.80 6.30
C GLU A 95 4.17 -10.73 5.18
N GLU A 96 3.84 -11.86 4.56
CA GLU A 96 2.83 -11.93 3.50
C GLU A 96 1.43 -11.56 4.02
N VAL A 97 1.07 -12.07 5.21
CA VAL A 97 -0.21 -11.73 5.85
C VAL A 97 -0.30 -10.24 6.12
N TRP A 98 0.73 -9.64 6.72
CA TRP A 98 0.75 -8.21 7.01
C TRP A 98 0.79 -7.37 5.74
N GLY A 99 1.50 -7.83 4.70
CA GLY A 99 1.49 -7.19 3.39
C GLY A 99 0.07 -7.10 2.82
N VAL A 100 -0.63 -8.22 2.77
CA VAL A 100 -2.02 -8.27 2.26
C VAL A 100 -2.95 -7.39 3.09
N ILE A 101 -2.86 -7.45 4.42
CA ILE A 101 -3.70 -6.64 5.32
C ILE A 101 -3.46 -5.15 5.09
N THR A 102 -2.20 -4.72 5.05
CA THR A 102 -1.86 -3.30 4.89
C THR A 102 -2.24 -2.77 3.51
N GLU A 103 -2.04 -3.54 2.47
CA GLU A 103 -2.40 -3.18 1.10
C GLU A 103 -3.92 -3.13 0.90
N ALA A 104 -4.64 -4.12 1.41
CA ALA A 104 -6.10 -4.10 1.42
C ALA A 104 -6.63 -2.91 2.23
N GLY A 105 -5.98 -2.58 3.35
CA GLY A 105 -6.29 -1.42 4.16
C GLY A 105 -6.18 -0.10 3.39
N CYS A 106 -5.14 0.06 2.57
CA CYS A 106 -4.97 1.23 1.70
C CYS A 106 -6.17 1.39 0.75
N ILE A 107 -6.64 0.30 0.17
CA ILE A 107 -7.78 0.31 -0.77
C ILE A 107 -9.07 0.63 -0.03
N VAL A 108 -9.39 -0.12 1.03
CA VAL A 108 -10.67 -0.02 1.74
C VAL A 108 -10.79 1.33 2.44
N PHE A 109 -9.79 1.71 3.22
CA PHE A 109 -9.84 2.97 3.99
C PHE A 109 -9.65 4.18 3.09
N GLY A 110 -8.87 4.05 2.00
CA GLY A 110 -8.76 5.08 0.98
C GLY A 110 -10.09 5.34 0.28
N ALA A 111 -10.79 4.28 -0.14
CA ALA A 111 -12.12 4.39 -0.76
C ALA A 111 -13.13 5.00 0.21
N ALA A 112 -13.11 4.57 1.48
CA ALA A 112 -13.99 5.13 2.52
C ALA A 112 -13.70 6.62 2.75
N LEU A 113 -12.44 7.02 2.75
CA LEU A 113 -12.04 8.42 2.92
C LEU A 113 -12.53 9.28 1.76
N LEU A 114 -12.43 8.80 0.52
CA LEU A 114 -12.99 9.50 -0.64
C LEU A 114 -14.51 9.63 -0.54
N ALA A 115 -15.21 8.57 -0.12
CA ALA A 115 -16.66 8.59 0.02
C ALA A 115 -17.12 9.62 1.07
N VAL A 116 -16.44 9.69 2.21
CA VAL A 116 -16.72 10.68 3.26
C VAL A 116 -16.46 12.10 2.76
N ARG A 117 -15.39 12.30 2.00
CA ARG A 117 -15.04 13.58 1.40
C ARG A 117 -16.13 14.05 0.44
N ASP A 118 -16.60 13.18 -0.43
CA ASP A 118 -17.63 13.51 -1.41
C ASP A 118 -18.96 13.86 -0.74
N ARG A 119 -19.35 13.14 0.29
CA ARG A 119 -20.56 13.45 1.08
C ARG A 119 -20.48 14.83 1.70
N ARG A 120 -19.33 15.24 2.21
CA ARG A 120 -19.13 16.57 2.79
C ARG A 120 -19.24 17.67 1.73
N ARG A 121 -18.75 17.43 0.52
CA ARG A 121 -18.88 18.38 -0.60
C ARG A 121 -20.33 18.56 -1.00
N VAL A 122 -21.11 17.50 -1.09
CA VAL A 122 -22.53 17.56 -1.45
C VAL A 122 -23.35 18.26 -0.34
N ALA A 123 -22.99 18.06 0.93
CA ALA A 123 -23.66 18.68 2.06
C ALA A 123 -23.32 20.18 2.23
N ALA A 124 -22.20 20.64 1.70
CA ALA A 124 -21.80 22.05 1.78
C ALA A 124 -22.44 22.86 0.66
#